data_c1d042cfb547aab246c4f9522829e11a
#
_entry.id   c1d042cfb547aab246c4f9522829e11a
#
_cell.length_a   1.000
_cell.length_b   1.000
_cell.length_c   1.000
_cell.angle_alpha   90.00
_cell.angle_beta   90.00
_cell.angle_gamma   90.00
#
_symmetry.space_group_name_H-M   'P 1'
#
loop_
_entity.id
_entity.type
_entity.pdbx_description
1 polymer ?
#
loop_
_entity_poly.entity_id
_entity_poly.type
_entity_poly.pdbx_seq_one_letter_code
_entity_poly.pdbx_strand_id
1 'polypeptide(L)'
;MAILFGPPATAEEVTPAAVWHPGPGSLASVRAGCADLGGKELGDCFAAAMAKAGASRAAVGFAQRFEGIAYIDALDRDVARPVAIAHVFFPYRANENSAWFLVNGMPELIDVDDRRYLAVDALERAPGYRALLRRYPELTLWPGLRGSTGPQPVSRSHGGERFTIGYRLRDLCHACAVVGHVRFAFDFDRSGKFLSTRLVSMTPVR
;
A
#
# COMPACT_ATOMS: atom_id res chain seq x y z
N MET A 1 -13.44 38.30 -18.07
CA MET A 1 -12.19 37.88 -17.43
C MET A 1 -12.22 36.37 -17.36
N ALA A 2 -11.54 35.68 -18.31
CA ALA A 2 -11.55 34.21 -18.39
C ALA A 2 -10.45 33.68 -17.44
N ILE A 3 -10.84 32.93 -16.43
CA ILE A 3 -9.91 32.23 -15.54
C ILE A 3 -9.42 31.01 -16.32
N LEU A 4 -8.18 31.07 -16.79
CA LEU A 4 -7.48 29.92 -17.38
C LEU A 4 -7.14 28.97 -16.22
N PHE A 5 -7.92 27.90 -16.09
CA PHE A 5 -7.49 26.74 -15.30
C PHE A 5 -6.31 26.10 -16.05
N GLY A 6 -5.12 26.22 -15.46
CA GLY A 6 -3.97 25.45 -15.93
C GLY A 6 -4.28 23.94 -15.84
N PRO A 7 -3.62 23.09 -16.66
CA PRO A 7 -3.77 21.65 -16.55
C PRO A 7 -3.45 21.22 -15.11
N PRO A 8 -4.18 20.22 -14.57
CA PRO A 8 -3.86 19.67 -13.25
C PRO A 8 -2.40 19.22 -13.27
N ALA A 9 -1.64 19.61 -12.24
CA ALA A 9 -0.29 19.15 -12.07
C ALA A 9 -0.31 17.60 -12.09
N THR A 10 0.29 17.01 -13.12
CA THR A 10 0.50 15.56 -13.15
C THR A 10 1.38 15.22 -11.95
N ALA A 11 0.91 14.34 -11.08
CA ALA A 11 1.74 13.93 -9.97
C ALA A 11 3.02 13.28 -10.50
N GLU A 12 4.12 13.58 -9.83
CA GLU A 12 5.44 13.10 -10.21
C GLU A 12 5.50 11.58 -10.10
N GLU A 13 5.98 10.93 -11.17
CA GLU A 13 6.14 9.48 -11.23
C GLU A 13 7.05 8.97 -10.11
N VAL A 14 6.63 7.91 -9.43
CA VAL A 14 7.43 7.25 -8.40
C VAL A 14 8.57 6.48 -9.08
N THR A 15 9.79 6.92 -8.84
CA THR A 15 11.02 6.36 -9.39
C THR A 15 11.90 5.79 -8.25
N PRO A 16 12.96 5.04 -8.55
CA PRO A 16 13.91 4.59 -7.53
C PRO A 16 14.49 5.73 -6.66
N ALA A 17 14.52 6.95 -7.18
CA ALA A 17 14.92 8.12 -6.39
C ALA A 17 13.96 8.45 -5.23
N ALA A 18 12.71 7.94 -5.25
CA ALA A 18 11.76 8.11 -4.16
C ALA A 18 11.99 7.13 -2.99
N VAL A 19 12.87 6.14 -3.16
CA VAL A 19 13.23 5.20 -2.09
C VAL A 19 14.21 5.87 -1.13
N TRP A 20 13.96 5.72 0.16
CA TRP A 20 14.84 6.19 1.22
C TRP A 20 15.22 5.05 2.15
N HIS A 21 16.53 4.82 2.28
CA HIS A 21 17.11 3.87 3.23
C HIS A 21 17.82 4.66 4.34
N PRO A 22 17.16 4.96 5.46
CA PRO A 22 17.82 5.63 6.57
C PRO A 22 18.95 4.77 7.12
N GLY A 23 20.12 5.38 7.32
CA GLY A 23 21.25 4.70 7.97
C GLY A 23 20.93 4.26 9.40
N PRO A 24 21.74 3.37 9.98
CA PRO A 24 21.57 2.94 11.35
C PRO A 24 21.48 4.15 12.32
N GLY A 25 20.44 4.20 13.13
CA GLY A 25 20.17 5.30 14.05
C GLY A 25 19.53 6.55 13.45
N SER A 26 19.62 6.77 12.13
CA SER A 26 19.01 7.96 11.48
C SER A 26 17.50 7.99 11.66
N LEU A 27 16.82 6.88 11.44
CA LEU A 27 15.36 6.80 11.61
C LEU A 27 14.96 7.05 13.07
N ALA A 28 15.68 6.48 14.02
CA ALA A 28 15.42 6.69 15.44
C ALA A 28 15.57 8.17 15.82
N SER A 29 16.63 8.83 15.32
CA SER A 29 16.87 10.25 15.55
C SER A 29 15.81 11.14 14.92
N VAL A 30 15.40 10.83 13.67
CA VAL A 30 14.33 11.54 12.97
C VAL A 30 13.00 11.40 13.72
N ARG A 31 12.67 10.18 14.19
CA ARG A 31 11.46 9.93 14.98
C ARG A 31 11.47 10.70 16.31
N ALA A 32 12.57 10.61 17.04
CA ALA A 32 12.70 11.25 18.35
C ALA A 32 12.59 12.79 18.24
N GLY A 33 13.15 13.37 17.19
CA GLY A 33 13.11 14.82 16.97
C GLY A 33 11.72 15.39 16.69
N CYS A 34 10.74 14.55 16.32
CA CYS A 34 9.38 14.97 15.98
C CYS A 34 8.30 14.29 16.84
N ALA A 35 8.68 13.51 17.86
CA ALA A 35 7.78 12.61 18.59
C ALA A 35 6.64 13.32 19.35
N ASP A 36 6.87 14.54 19.80
CA ASP A 36 5.91 15.32 20.60
C ASP A 36 4.94 16.14 19.71
N LEU A 37 5.07 16.05 18.39
CA LEU A 37 4.24 16.76 17.43
C LEU A 37 3.08 15.89 16.94
N GLY A 38 2.04 16.54 16.40
CA GLY A 38 0.88 15.84 15.83
C GLY A 38 0.42 16.45 14.51
N GLY A 39 -0.38 15.72 13.76
CA GLY A 39 -1.00 16.18 12.52
C GLY A 39 0.01 16.75 11.53
N LYS A 40 -0.30 17.91 10.97
CA LYS A 40 0.54 18.56 9.95
C LYS A 40 1.94 18.92 10.47
N GLU A 41 2.08 19.34 11.73
CA GLU A 41 3.38 19.71 12.30
C GLU A 41 4.33 18.51 12.38
N LEU A 42 3.81 17.34 12.74
CA LEU A 42 4.57 16.09 12.71
C LEU A 42 5.05 15.79 11.28
N GLY A 43 4.16 15.92 10.29
CA GLY A 43 4.49 15.67 8.89
C GLY A 43 5.57 16.60 8.35
N ASP A 44 5.44 17.91 8.61
CA ASP A 44 6.41 18.91 8.18
C ASP A 44 7.78 18.68 8.85
N CYS A 45 7.79 18.36 10.16
CA CYS A 45 9.00 18.03 10.90
C CYS A 45 9.68 16.78 10.33
N PHE A 46 8.92 15.71 10.10
CA PHE A 46 9.48 14.44 9.59
C PHE A 46 10.04 14.61 8.18
N ALA A 47 9.33 15.30 7.28
CA ALA A 47 9.81 15.59 5.93
C ALA A 47 11.12 16.41 5.94
N ALA A 48 11.20 17.45 6.79
CA ALA A 48 12.42 18.24 6.96
C ALA A 48 13.58 17.40 7.53
N ALA A 49 13.29 16.54 8.51
CA ALA A 49 14.28 15.66 9.12
C ALA A 49 14.76 14.57 8.14
N MET A 50 13.89 14.04 7.29
CA MET A 50 14.27 13.13 6.18
C MET A 50 15.27 13.81 5.25
N ALA A 51 14.98 15.04 4.80
CA ALA A 51 15.87 15.80 3.93
C ALA A 51 17.25 16.02 4.58
N LYS A 52 17.28 16.41 5.87
CA LYS A 52 18.51 16.58 6.64
C LYS A 52 19.28 15.26 6.81
N ALA A 53 18.58 14.13 6.88
CA ALA A 53 19.17 12.79 6.96
C ALA A 53 19.54 12.20 5.58
N GLY A 54 19.56 13.02 4.51
CA GLY A 54 20.04 12.63 3.18
C GLY A 54 18.98 11.98 2.27
N ALA A 55 17.69 12.07 2.62
CA ALA A 55 16.63 11.67 1.69
C ALA A 55 16.63 12.55 0.45
N SER A 56 16.39 11.98 -0.71
CA SER A 56 16.27 12.71 -1.96
C SER A 56 15.04 13.62 -1.96
N ARG A 57 15.01 14.60 -2.85
CA ARG A 57 13.82 15.44 -3.07
C ARG A 57 12.59 14.60 -3.44
N ALA A 58 12.78 13.55 -4.27
CA ALA A 58 11.71 12.66 -4.68
C ALA A 58 11.17 11.85 -3.49
N ALA A 59 12.04 11.37 -2.58
CA ALA A 59 11.62 10.65 -1.38
C ALA A 59 10.83 11.57 -0.42
N VAL A 60 11.27 12.80 -0.22
CA VAL A 60 10.55 13.78 0.60
C VAL A 60 9.22 14.16 -0.05
N GLY A 61 9.20 14.38 -1.38
CA GLY A 61 7.97 14.67 -2.13
C GLY A 61 6.96 13.53 -2.05
N PHE A 62 7.42 12.26 -2.09
CA PHE A 62 6.54 11.12 -1.87
C PHE A 62 5.98 11.09 -0.44
N ALA A 63 6.81 11.32 0.58
CA ALA A 63 6.38 11.35 1.97
C ALA A 63 5.24 12.37 2.19
N GLN A 64 5.29 13.51 1.53
CA GLN A 64 4.25 14.55 1.61
C GLN A 64 2.86 14.08 1.11
N ARG A 65 2.78 13.05 0.27
CA ARG A 65 1.49 12.41 -0.12
C ARG A 65 0.81 11.72 1.07
N PHE A 66 1.55 11.43 2.14
CA PHE A 66 1.10 10.84 3.39
C PHE A 66 1.26 11.81 4.56
N GLU A 67 1.00 13.09 4.32
CA GLU A 67 1.15 14.14 5.34
C GLU A 67 2.56 14.19 5.94
N GLY A 68 3.57 13.71 5.20
CA GLY A 68 4.97 13.70 5.59
C GLY A 68 5.40 12.57 6.54
N ILE A 69 4.50 11.65 6.93
CA ILE A 69 4.74 10.66 7.98
C ILE A 69 5.05 9.23 7.48
N ALA A 70 5.32 9.06 6.19
CA ALA A 70 5.65 7.76 5.60
C ALA A 70 6.77 7.92 4.56
N TYR A 71 7.42 6.82 4.20
CA TYR A 71 8.42 6.79 3.12
C TYR A 71 8.45 5.43 2.43
N ILE A 72 8.92 5.41 1.18
CA ILE A 72 9.17 4.16 0.46
C ILE A 72 10.50 3.58 0.94
N ASP A 73 10.50 2.35 1.43
CA ASP A 73 11.71 1.60 1.76
C ASP A 73 12.10 0.55 0.70
N ALA A 74 11.16 0.18 -0.18
CA ALA A 74 11.45 -0.65 -1.36
C ALA A 74 10.50 -0.32 -2.51
N LEU A 75 11.03 -0.37 -3.74
CA LEU A 75 10.28 -0.18 -4.99
C LEU A 75 10.66 -1.28 -5.98
N ASP A 76 9.68 -2.10 -6.36
CA ASP A 76 9.79 -3.02 -7.49
C ASP A 76 9.21 -2.34 -8.73
N ARG A 77 10.09 -1.91 -9.61
CA ARG A 77 9.74 -1.24 -10.86
C ARG A 77 10.40 -1.93 -12.05
N ASP A 78 9.57 -2.50 -12.89
CA ASP A 78 9.94 -2.92 -14.22
C ASP A 78 9.59 -1.80 -15.21
N VAL A 79 10.58 -1.28 -15.92
CA VAL A 79 10.40 -0.18 -16.89
C VAL A 79 9.45 -0.53 -18.04
N ALA A 80 9.24 -1.82 -18.30
CA ALA A 80 8.26 -2.29 -19.29
C ALA A 80 6.83 -2.28 -18.78
N ARG A 81 6.62 -2.02 -17.47
CA ARG A 81 5.31 -2.01 -16.82
C ARG A 81 4.95 -0.60 -16.38
N PRO A 82 3.72 -0.12 -16.69
CA PRO A 82 3.27 1.20 -16.24
C PRO A 82 3.05 1.27 -14.72
N VAL A 83 2.72 0.15 -14.06
CA VAL A 83 2.45 0.10 -12.62
C VAL A 83 3.63 -0.52 -11.89
N ALA A 84 4.08 0.13 -10.82
CA ALA A 84 5.12 -0.36 -9.93
C ALA A 84 4.55 -0.76 -8.56
N ILE A 85 5.34 -1.51 -7.78
CA ILE A 85 4.99 -1.94 -6.43
C ILE A 85 5.89 -1.21 -5.45
N ALA A 86 5.30 -0.43 -4.54
CA ALA A 86 6.01 0.26 -3.48
C ALA A 86 5.70 -0.38 -2.12
N HIS A 87 6.74 -0.65 -1.33
CA HIS A 87 6.60 -0.92 0.09
C HIS A 87 6.82 0.39 0.84
N VAL A 88 5.84 0.76 1.66
CA VAL A 88 5.82 2.05 2.37
C VAL A 88 5.86 1.78 3.87
N PHE A 89 6.76 2.48 4.55
CA PHE A 89 6.93 2.38 5.98
C PHE A 89 6.38 3.62 6.70
N PHE A 90 5.64 3.40 7.78
CA PHE A 90 4.97 4.39 8.62
C PHE A 90 5.61 4.40 10.02
N PRO A 91 6.63 5.20 10.27
CA PRO A 91 7.46 5.10 11.47
C PRO A 91 6.74 5.43 12.79
N TYR A 92 5.60 6.11 12.73
CA TYR A 92 4.82 6.51 13.91
C TYR A 92 3.63 5.58 14.20
N ARG A 93 3.38 4.57 13.35
CA ARG A 93 2.35 3.56 13.65
C ARG A 93 2.91 2.55 14.64
N ALA A 94 2.16 2.27 15.71
CA ALA A 94 2.53 1.27 16.72
C ALA A 94 2.44 -0.16 16.17
N ASN A 95 1.41 -0.41 15.34
CA ASN A 95 1.16 -1.67 14.66
C ASN A 95 0.98 -1.40 13.17
N GLU A 96 1.25 -2.41 12.32
CA GLU A 96 1.08 -2.27 10.87
C GLU A 96 1.81 -1.05 10.31
N ASN A 97 3.06 -0.94 10.71
CA ASN A 97 3.93 0.16 10.33
C ASN A 97 4.44 0.09 8.89
N SER A 98 3.90 -0.81 8.07
CA SER A 98 4.19 -0.87 6.64
C SER A 98 2.97 -1.32 5.85
N ALA A 99 2.88 -0.88 4.61
CA ALA A 99 1.84 -1.26 3.66
C ALA A 99 2.41 -1.37 2.24
N TRP A 100 1.72 -2.13 1.39
CA TRP A 100 2.03 -2.21 -0.03
C TRP A 100 1.13 -1.27 -0.82
N PHE A 101 1.72 -0.62 -1.81
CA PHE A 101 1.02 0.25 -2.73
C PHE A 101 1.30 -0.14 -4.16
N LEU A 102 0.29 -0.04 -5.03
CA LEU A 102 0.47 -0.04 -6.47
C LEU A 102 0.54 1.43 -6.90
N VAL A 103 1.66 1.80 -7.53
CA VAL A 103 1.99 3.20 -7.87
C VAL A 103 2.20 3.38 -9.36
N ASN A 104 2.16 4.62 -9.85
CA ASN A 104 2.34 5.01 -11.25
C ASN A 104 1.20 4.58 -12.19
N GLY A 105 0.11 4.04 -11.66
CA GLY A 105 -1.09 3.75 -12.42
C GLY A 105 -2.09 4.91 -12.44
N MET A 106 -3.32 4.60 -12.81
CA MET A 106 -4.46 5.50 -12.66
C MET A 106 -5.59 4.81 -11.91
N PRO A 107 -5.86 5.17 -10.65
CA PRO A 107 -5.21 6.25 -9.89
C PRO A 107 -3.72 5.98 -9.61
N GLU A 108 -2.98 7.05 -9.39
CA GLU A 108 -1.51 7.02 -9.25
C GLU A 108 -1.02 6.27 -8.00
N LEU A 109 -1.90 6.09 -7.04
CA LEU A 109 -1.62 5.43 -5.77
C LEU A 109 -2.83 4.59 -5.35
N ILE A 110 -2.65 3.29 -5.22
CA ILE A 110 -3.63 2.36 -4.67
C ILE A 110 -3.01 1.70 -3.44
N ASP A 111 -3.55 2.01 -2.26
CA ASP A 111 -3.30 1.20 -1.07
C ASP A 111 -4.00 -0.15 -1.26
N VAL A 112 -3.24 -1.23 -1.24
CA VAL A 112 -3.81 -2.58 -1.46
C VAL A 112 -4.73 -3.02 -0.33
N ASP A 113 -4.68 -2.33 0.81
CA ASP A 113 -5.48 -2.62 1.99
C ASP A 113 -6.74 -1.75 2.10
N ASP A 114 -6.86 -0.76 1.21
CA ASP A 114 -8.05 0.07 1.14
C ASP A 114 -9.25 -0.73 0.61
N ARG A 115 -10.23 -0.93 1.48
CA ARG A 115 -11.46 -1.69 1.18
C ARG A 115 -12.20 -1.21 -0.05
N ARG A 116 -12.04 0.07 -0.45
CA ARG A 116 -12.64 0.63 -1.68
C ARG A 116 -12.13 -0.05 -2.95
N TYR A 117 -10.92 -0.60 -2.90
CA TYR A 117 -10.32 -1.32 -4.02
C TYR A 117 -10.46 -2.84 -3.90
N LEU A 118 -11.01 -3.37 -2.83
CA LEU A 118 -11.17 -4.81 -2.63
C LEU A 118 -12.54 -5.31 -3.13
N ALA A 119 -12.55 -6.49 -3.70
CA ALA A 119 -13.79 -7.17 -4.10
C ALA A 119 -14.48 -7.83 -2.89
N VAL A 120 -14.82 -7.02 -1.87
CA VAL A 120 -15.38 -7.49 -0.60
C VAL A 120 -16.69 -8.24 -0.81
N ASP A 121 -17.57 -7.72 -1.67
CA ASP A 121 -18.84 -8.39 -2.00
C ASP A 121 -18.65 -9.81 -2.58
N ALA A 122 -17.57 -10.01 -3.37
CA ALA A 122 -17.28 -11.34 -3.90
C ALA A 122 -16.77 -12.28 -2.80
N LEU A 123 -16.00 -11.76 -1.84
CA LEU A 123 -15.56 -12.50 -0.67
C LEU A 123 -16.74 -12.90 0.22
N GLU A 124 -17.64 -11.98 0.53
CA GLU A 124 -18.81 -12.22 1.37
C GLU A 124 -19.78 -13.24 0.77
N ARG A 125 -19.84 -13.32 -0.57
CA ARG A 125 -20.61 -14.36 -1.27
C ARG A 125 -19.92 -15.73 -1.31
N ALA A 126 -18.63 -15.81 -1.05
CA ALA A 126 -17.90 -17.08 -1.12
C ALA A 126 -18.40 -18.07 -0.03
N PRO A 127 -18.75 -19.32 -0.39
CA PRO A 127 -19.28 -20.28 0.58
C PRO A 127 -18.34 -20.52 1.76
N GLY A 128 -17.03 -20.58 1.52
CA GLY A 128 -16.01 -20.74 2.56
C GLY A 128 -15.99 -19.58 3.55
N TYR A 129 -16.11 -18.32 3.07
CA TYR A 129 -16.18 -17.13 3.93
C TYR A 129 -17.42 -17.16 4.81
N ARG A 130 -18.61 -17.44 4.24
CA ARG A 130 -19.86 -17.54 4.98
C ARG A 130 -19.84 -18.66 6.05
N ALA A 131 -19.14 -19.77 5.76
CA ALA A 131 -18.95 -20.82 6.74
C ALA A 131 -18.06 -20.37 7.92
N LEU A 132 -16.99 -19.64 7.62
CA LEU A 132 -16.12 -19.07 8.66
C LEU A 132 -16.86 -18.00 9.48
N LEU A 133 -17.62 -17.10 8.84
CA LEU A 133 -18.34 -16.02 9.52
C LEU A 133 -19.38 -16.55 10.54
N ARG A 134 -20.00 -17.73 10.28
CA ARG A 134 -20.88 -18.37 11.26
C ARG A 134 -20.14 -18.87 12.51
N ARG A 135 -18.87 -19.26 12.36
CA ARG A 135 -18.04 -19.75 13.46
C ARG A 135 -17.28 -18.62 14.17
N TYR A 136 -16.96 -17.56 13.44
CA TYR A 136 -16.18 -16.41 13.87
C TYR A 136 -16.92 -15.14 13.46
N PRO A 137 -17.90 -14.67 14.26
CA PRO A 137 -18.78 -13.53 13.89
C PRO A 137 -18.03 -12.21 13.66
N GLU A 138 -16.87 -12.04 14.30
CA GLU A 138 -16.02 -10.83 14.19
C GLU A 138 -14.85 -11.02 13.22
N LEU A 139 -15.06 -11.85 12.21
CA LEU A 139 -14.06 -12.15 11.19
C LEU A 139 -13.57 -10.89 10.48
N THR A 140 -12.28 -10.66 10.52
CA THR A 140 -11.61 -9.49 9.92
C THR A 140 -10.63 -9.91 8.83
N LEU A 141 -10.57 -9.07 7.78
CA LEU A 141 -9.61 -9.21 6.69
C LEU A 141 -8.38 -8.36 7.01
N TRP A 142 -7.23 -8.99 7.09
CA TRP A 142 -5.97 -8.34 7.35
C TRP A 142 -5.02 -8.52 6.16
N PRO A 143 -4.31 -7.46 5.78
CA PRO A 143 -3.30 -7.57 4.74
C PRO A 143 -2.24 -8.61 5.12
N GLY A 144 -1.66 -9.22 4.13
CA GLY A 144 -0.56 -10.16 4.30
C GLY A 144 0.71 -9.45 4.72
N LEU A 145 0.80 -9.04 6.01
CA LEU A 145 1.96 -8.37 6.57
C LEU A 145 3.09 -9.33 6.92
N ARG A 146 4.33 -8.84 6.83
CA ARG A 146 5.61 -9.44 7.21
C ARG A 146 5.72 -10.94 6.89
N GLY A 147 6.46 -11.26 5.85
CA GLY A 147 6.75 -12.64 5.41
C GLY A 147 5.75 -13.21 4.40
N SER A 148 4.65 -12.51 4.06
CA SER A 148 3.96 -12.75 2.81
C SER A 148 4.69 -11.99 1.71
N THR A 149 4.90 -12.63 0.60
CA THR A 149 5.33 -11.96 -0.62
C THR A 149 4.33 -10.84 -0.90
N GLY A 150 4.82 -9.60 -1.05
CA GLY A 150 4.01 -8.46 -1.48
C GLY A 150 3.22 -8.72 -2.76
N PRO A 151 2.63 -7.71 -3.39
CA PRO A 151 1.95 -7.86 -4.66
C PRO A 151 2.81 -8.63 -5.67
N GLN A 152 2.26 -9.68 -6.27
CA GLN A 152 2.97 -10.49 -7.25
C GLN A 152 2.44 -10.17 -8.65
N PRO A 153 3.28 -9.69 -9.58
CA PRO A 153 2.87 -9.48 -10.96
C PRO A 153 2.57 -10.82 -11.63
N VAL A 154 1.49 -10.86 -12.41
CA VAL A 154 1.07 -12.02 -13.19
C VAL A 154 0.82 -11.58 -14.62
N SER A 155 1.48 -12.20 -15.58
CA SER A 155 1.28 -11.92 -17.00
C SER A 155 -0.17 -12.16 -17.42
N ARG A 156 -0.72 -11.27 -18.27
CA ARG A 156 -2.04 -11.42 -18.87
C ARG A 156 -1.93 -11.71 -20.37
N SER A 157 -2.72 -12.67 -20.84
CA SER A 157 -2.73 -13.12 -22.24
C SER A 157 -3.15 -12.04 -23.24
N HIS A 158 -3.90 -11.02 -22.81
CA HIS A 158 -4.45 -9.97 -23.70
C HIS A 158 -3.85 -8.59 -23.43
N GLY A 159 -2.67 -8.53 -22.79
CA GLY A 159 -2.01 -7.28 -22.38
C GLY A 159 -2.65 -6.65 -21.13
N GLY A 160 -2.00 -5.61 -20.61
CA GLY A 160 -2.28 -5.07 -19.28
C GLY A 160 -1.58 -5.88 -18.19
N GLU A 161 -1.79 -5.47 -16.95
CA GLU A 161 -1.11 -6.03 -15.79
C GLU A 161 -2.10 -6.60 -14.79
N ARG A 162 -1.63 -7.55 -14.00
CA ARG A 162 -2.34 -8.10 -12.86
C ARG A 162 -1.38 -8.27 -11.70
N PHE A 163 -1.81 -7.82 -10.53
CA PHE A 163 -1.08 -8.06 -9.28
C PHE A 163 -1.95 -8.94 -8.38
N THR A 164 -1.39 -10.04 -7.90
CA THR A 164 -2.07 -10.88 -6.91
C THR A 164 -1.53 -10.61 -5.52
N ILE A 165 -2.44 -10.48 -4.55
CA ILE A 165 -2.12 -10.11 -3.18
C ILE A 165 -2.83 -11.04 -2.23
N GLY A 166 -2.09 -11.57 -1.24
CA GLY A 166 -2.61 -12.43 -0.20
C GLY A 166 -3.02 -11.67 1.04
N TYR A 167 -4.13 -12.09 1.65
CA TYR A 167 -4.66 -11.56 2.91
C TYR A 167 -4.95 -12.71 3.87
N ARG A 168 -4.99 -12.39 5.14
CA ARG A 168 -5.36 -13.32 6.21
C ARG A 168 -6.74 -12.97 6.75
N LEU A 169 -7.56 -13.96 6.95
CA LEU A 169 -8.77 -13.81 7.77
C LEU A 169 -8.41 -14.17 9.21
N ARG A 170 -8.73 -13.27 10.12
CA ARG A 170 -8.46 -13.45 11.53
C ARG A 170 -9.75 -13.35 12.33
N ASP A 171 -9.76 -14.05 13.46
CA ASP A 171 -10.81 -13.97 14.44
C ASP A 171 -10.58 -12.72 15.29
N LEU A 172 -11.27 -11.62 14.96
CA LEU A 172 -11.28 -10.33 15.65
C LEU A 172 -10.00 -9.49 15.46
N CYS A 173 -8.88 -9.84 16.05
CA CYS A 173 -7.73 -8.94 16.23
C CYS A 173 -6.50 -9.31 15.39
N HIS A 174 -5.57 -8.34 15.23
CA HIS A 174 -4.32 -8.53 14.51
C HIS A 174 -3.44 -9.67 15.08
N ALA A 175 -3.43 -9.87 16.39
CA ALA A 175 -2.68 -10.94 17.03
C ALA A 175 -3.47 -12.25 17.15
N CYS A 176 -4.76 -12.24 16.81
CA CYS A 176 -5.64 -13.39 16.93
C CYS A 176 -5.35 -14.46 15.86
N ALA A 177 -5.98 -15.63 16.03
CA ALA A 177 -5.77 -16.78 15.15
C ALA A 177 -6.08 -16.47 13.68
N VAL A 178 -5.24 -16.95 12.78
CA VAL A 178 -5.52 -16.96 11.35
C VAL A 178 -6.44 -18.13 11.05
N VAL A 179 -7.65 -17.83 10.59
CA VAL A 179 -8.69 -18.82 10.31
C VAL A 179 -8.93 -19.04 8.82
N GLY A 180 -8.31 -18.23 7.98
CA GLY A 180 -8.39 -18.36 6.52
C GLY A 180 -7.40 -17.51 5.78
N HIS A 181 -7.25 -17.81 4.49
CA HIS A 181 -6.45 -17.05 3.54
C HIS A 181 -7.31 -16.61 2.37
N VAL A 182 -7.13 -15.37 1.95
CA VAL A 182 -7.81 -14.79 0.78
C VAL A 182 -6.75 -14.28 -0.18
N ARG A 183 -7.01 -14.40 -1.48
CA ARG A 183 -6.20 -13.79 -2.52
C ARG A 183 -7.08 -12.98 -3.45
N PHE A 184 -6.70 -11.71 -3.63
CA PHE A 184 -7.30 -10.84 -4.64
C PHE A 184 -6.34 -10.61 -5.81
N ALA A 185 -6.90 -10.31 -6.97
CA ALA A 185 -6.16 -9.86 -8.13
C ALA A 185 -6.64 -8.46 -8.54
N PHE A 186 -5.69 -7.53 -8.65
CA PHE A 186 -5.88 -6.17 -9.12
C PHE A 186 -5.51 -6.12 -10.60
N ASP A 187 -6.44 -5.75 -11.44
CA ASP A 187 -6.30 -5.73 -12.89
C ASP A 187 -6.14 -4.30 -13.41
N PHE A 188 -5.16 -4.09 -14.28
CA PHE A 188 -4.88 -2.85 -14.97
C PHE A 188 -4.86 -3.08 -16.48
N ASP A 189 -5.19 -2.05 -17.26
CA ASP A 189 -4.98 -2.07 -18.70
C ASP A 189 -3.52 -1.76 -19.08
N ARG A 190 -3.23 -1.70 -20.38
CA ARG A 190 -1.87 -1.45 -20.91
C ARG A 190 -1.35 -0.05 -20.58
N SER A 191 -2.23 0.90 -20.28
CA SER A 191 -1.85 2.26 -19.88
C SER A 191 -1.63 2.43 -18.39
N GLY A 192 -1.84 1.36 -17.59
CA GLY A 192 -1.80 1.42 -16.12
C GLY A 192 -3.08 1.90 -15.48
N LYS A 193 -4.20 2.00 -16.25
CA LYS A 193 -5.49 2.33 -15.67
C LYS A 193 -6.05 1.13 -14.93
N PHE A 194 -6.41 1.34 -13.65
CA PHE A 194 -7.07 0.33 -12.83
C PHE A 194 -8.45 -0.02 -13.42
N LEU A 195 -8.70 -1.30 -13.57
CA LEU A 195 -9.95 -1.83 -14.12
C LEU A 195 -10.87 -2.37 -13.03
N SER A 196 -10.34 -3.25 -12.20
CA SER A 196 -11.13 -3.91 -11.16
C SER A 196 -10.25 -4.75 -10.24
N THR A 197 -10.80 -5.12 -9.09
CA THR A 197 -10.28 -6.21 -8.26
C THR A 197 -11.24 -7.38 -8.27
N ARG A 198 -10.70 -8.60 -8.24
CA ARG A 198 -11.49 -9.82 -8.17
C ARG A 198 -10.94 -10.79 -7.13
N LEU A 199 -11.84 -11.54 -6.52
CA LEU A 199 -11.48 -12.65 -5.65
C LEU A 199 -10.88 -13.79 -6.50
N VAL A 200 -9.65 -14.21 -6.17
CA VAL A 200 -8.97 -15.35 -6.82
C VAL A 200 -9.21 -16.64 -6.04
N SER A 201 -9.03 -16.57 -4.73
CA SER A 201 -9.26 -17.73 -3.86
C SER A 201 -9.60 -17.29 -2.44
N MET A 202 -10.32 -18.15 -1.76
CA MET A 202 -10.57 -18.10 -0.33
C MET A 202 -10.46 -19.52 0.22
N THR A 203 -9.56 -19.74 1.19
CA THR A 203 -9.27 -21.06 1.75
C THR A 203 -9.29 -20.99 3.27
N PRO A 204 -10.20 -21.69 3.95
CA PRO A 204 -10.17 -21.83 5.40
C PRO A 204 -8.88 -22.54 5.87
N VAL A 205 -8.37 -22.15 7.01
CA VAL A 205 -7.36 -22.92 7.74
C VAL A 205 -8.06 -24.12 8.40
N ARG A 206 -7.47 -25.29 8.26
CA ARG A 206 -7.99 -26.54 8.83
C ARG A 206 -7.64 -26.67 10.32
#